data_a2fa7d866a028c64ecb3e323bcab0cd6
#
_entry.id   a2fa7d866a028c64ecb3e323bcab0cd6
#
_cell.length_a   1.000
_cell.length_b   1.000
_cell.length_c   1.000
_cell.angle_alpha   90.00
_cell.angle_beta   90.00
_cell.angle_gamma   90.00
#
_symmetry.space_group_name_H-M   'P 1'
#
loop_
_entity.id
_entity.type
_entity.pdbx_description
1 polymer ?
#
loop_
_entity_poly.entity_id
_entity_poly.type
_entity_poly.pdbx_seq_one_letter_code
_entity_poly.pdbx_strand_id
1 'polypeptide(L)'
;MKKYLLFLLPILGYSQAIDLSLSLKNKEKYVHKISSEVTSVQQIEGTKVETKAHSQMRVAYTFGKEDKLIYPMTLRYEEVSLEVATKVNGKEMPLEKIPQYTNQAAKELLEQPLKGELSTKGKIVKIEPLQPLIERAMKALEKKQAKTTPLTPFEKQQVQMQLEAAFSEVTLQSNLANVLSILPRQRVMVGDSWEISSFLSKEMNVPIKTQYTLVEAREGQLHIQGKSLIATDKQKVILQQGQYVFFTMKGQVDIDLWLDAKTKWIVKATALQALKGETEVEGDLSHQKGKIIPFESQSKIMINN
;
A
#
# COMPACT_ATOMS: atom_id res chain seq x y z
N MET A 1 3.55 45.41 55.14
CA MET A 1 3.02 44.32 54.29
C MET A 1 3.90 44.16 53.05
N LYS A 2 4.78 43.15 53.02
CA LYS A 2 5.65 42.84 51.85
C LYS A 2 4.86 41.96 50.87
N LYS A 3 4.57 42.48 49.66
CA LYS A 3 3.98 41.71 48.58
C LYS A 3 5.08 40.91 47.90
N TYR A 4 5.02 39.57 48.02
CA TYR A 4 5.87 38.66 47.25
C TYR A 4 5.21 38.47 45.87
N LEU A 5 5.85 38.98 44.83
CA LEU A 5 5.50 38.77 43.45
C LEU A 5 6.10 37.42 43.03
N LEU A 6 5.28 36.37 42.97
CA LEU A 6 5.70 35.05 42.44
C LEU A 6 5.78 35.17 40.90
N PHE A 7 6.99 35.24 40.38
CA PHE A 7 7.28 35.06 38.95
C PHE A 7 7.08 33.60 38.58
N LEU A 8 5.96 33.24 38.00
CA LEU A 8 5.80 31.98 37.29
C LEU A 8 6.61 32.10 35.98
N LEU A 9 7.86 31.57 36.01
CA LEU A 9 8.63 31.33 34.80
C LEU A 9 7.91 30.24 34.02
N PRO A 10 7.54 30.48 32.75
CA PRO A 10 7.02 29.39 31.89
C PRO A 10 8.19 28.40 31.74
N ILE A 11 7.97 27.17 32.20
CA ILE A 11 8.86 26.04 31.88
C ILE A 11 8.69 25.83 30.38
N LEU A 12 9.53 26.48 29.59
CA LEU A 12 9.74 26.15 28.18
C LEU A 12 10.34 24.76 28.16
N GLY A 13 9.46 23.75 28.09
CA GLY A 13 9.88 22.39 27.82
C GLY A 13 10.59 22.39 26.46
N TYR A 14 11.93 22.39 26.49
CA TYR A 14 12.72 22.16 25.29
C TYR A 14 12.32 20.81 24.73
N SER A 15 11.46 20.80 23.71
CA SER A 15 11.19 19.61 22.95
C SER A 15 12.50 19.17 22.30
N GLN A 16 13.05 18.08 22.78
CA GLN A 16 14.30 17.55 22.24
C GLN A 16 14.06 17.04 20.81
N ALA A 17 14.92 17.44 19.87
CA ALA A 17 14.85 16.97 18.50
C ALA A 17 15.06 15.44 18.43
N ILE A 18 14.12 14.75 17.82
CA ILE A 18 14.02 13.29 17.73
C ILE A 18 14.58 12.82 16.39
N ASP A 19 15.46 11.84 16.41
CA ASP A 19 15.84 11.09 15.21
C ASP A 19 14.79 10.00 14.97
N LEU A 20 14.16 10.04 13.81
CA LEU A 20 13.15 9.05 13.38
C LEU A 20 13.76 7.88 12.60
N SER A 21 15.09 7.69 12.61
CA SER A 21 15.71 6.51 11.99
C SER A 21 15.26 5.23 12.70
N LEU A 22 14.99 4.19 11.93
CA LEU A 22 14.69 2.86 12.44
C LEU A 22 15.85 2.34 13.31
N SER A 23 15.49 1.71 14.42
CA SER A 23 16.44 1.05 15.35
C SER A 23 15.90 -0.35 15.65
N LEU A 24 16.01 -1.25 14.67
CA LEU A 24 15.42 -2.57 14.72
C LEU A 24 16.38 -3.56 15.40
N LYS A 25 15.80 -4.47 16.20
CA LYS A 25 16.60 -5.47 16.91
C LYS A 25 16.87 -6.68 16.01
N ASN A 26 18.11 -7.13 16.06
CA ASN A 26 18.57 -8.29 15.32
C ASN A 26 17.77 -9.54 15.70
N LYS A 27 17.24 -10.25 14.69
CA LYS A 27 16.45 -11.49 14.81
C LYS A 27 15.14 -11.35 15.60
N GLU A 28 14.73 -10.16 16.01
CA GLU A 28 13.39 -9.95 16.57
C GLU A 28 12.33 -10.04 15.47
N LYS A 29 11.21 -10.65 15.78
CA LYS A 29 10.06 -10.78 14.88
C LYS A 29 9.12 -9.58 15.08
N TYR A 30 8.84 -8.88 14.01
CA TYR A 30 7.84 -7.83 13.91
C TYR A 30 6.68 -8.33 13.06
N VAL A 31 5.45 -8.06 13.45
CA VAL A 31 4.27 -8.53 12.73
C VAL A 31 3.38 -7.36 12.40
N HIS A 32 2.84 -7.32 11.19
CA HIS A 32 1.77 -6.42 10.82
C HIS A 32 0.53 -7.22 10.40
N LYS A 33 -0.61 -6.87 10.96
CA LYS A 33 -1.93 -7.23 10.43
C LYS A 33 -2.40 -6.08 9.57
N ILE A 34 -2.54 -6.32 8.28
CA ILE A 34 -2.92 -5.33 7.28
C ILE A 34 -4.32 -5.66 6.80
N SER A 35 -5.21 -4.70 6.86
CA SER A 35 -6.56 -4.80 6.30
C SER A 35 -6.74 -3.67 5.29
N SER A 36 -7.28 -3.98 4.12
CA SER A 36 -7.59 -3.00 3.07
C SER A 36 -9.02 -3.17 2.58
N GLU A 37 -9.74 -2.08 2.53
CA GLU A 37 -11.09 -1.99 1.93
C GLU A 37 -11.02 -1.00 0.77
N VAL A 38 -11.47 -1.42 -0.40
CA VAL A 38 -11.50 -0.58 -1.61
C VAL A 38 -12.91 -0.65 -2.20
N THR A 39 -13.48 0.50 -2.48
CA THR A 39 -14.70 0.61 -3.29
C THR A 39 -14.38 1.44 -4.52
N SER A 40 -14.64 0.90 -5.70
CA SER A 40 -14.47 1.59 -6.97
C SER A 40 -15.79 1.58 -7.75
N VAL A 41 -16.13 2.73 -8.31
CA VAL A 41 -17.31 2.90 -9.17
C VAL A 41 -16.83 3.44 -10.50
N GLN A 42 -17.26 2.79 -11.59
CA GLN A 42 -16.97 3.19 -12.96
C GLN A 42 -18.25 3.31 -13.76
N GLN A 43 -18.26 4.23 -14.73
CA GLN A 43 -19.34 4.38 -15.71
C GLN A 43 -18.83 3.97 -17.09
N ILE A 44 -19.23 2.79 -17.55
CA ILE A 44 -18.81 2.22 -18.85
C ILE A 44 -20.01 2.21 -19.76
N GLU A 45 -20.07 3.11 -20.75
CA GLU A 45 -21.18 3.19 -21.73
C GLU A 45 -22.56 3.27 -21.07
N GLY A 46 -22.71 4.07 -20.03
CA GLY A 46 -23.95 4.20 -19.26
C GLY A 46 -24.19 3.07 -18.25
N THR A 47 -23.37 2.05 -18.25
CA THR A 47 -23.44 0.94 -17.30
C THR A 47 -22.61 1.28 -16.06
N LYS A 48 -23.24 1.26 -14.89
CA LYS A 48 -22.54 1.43 -13.61
C LYS A 48 -21.92 0.09 -13.18
N VAL A 49 -20.60 0.08 -13.02
CA VAL A 49 -19.84 -1.03 -12.46
C VAL A 49 -19.30 -0.61 -11.08
N GLU A 50 -19.71 -1.32 -10.06
CA GLU A 50 -19.24 -1.11 -8.68
C GLU A 50 -18.46 -2.35 -8.24
N THR A 51 -17.19 -2.16 -7.82
CA THR A 51 -16.33 -3.22 -7.29
C THR A 51 -15.98 -2.90 -5.84
N LYS A 52 -16.19 -3.86 -4.97
CA LYS A 52 -15.73 -3.83 -3.58
C LYS A 52 -14.69 -4.92 -3.40
N ALA A 53 -13.52 -4.55 -2.90
CA ALA A 53 -12.48 -5.49 -2.53
C ALA A 53 -12.14 -5.33 -1.05
N HIS A 54 -12.03 -6.45 -0.36
CA HIS A 54 -11.54 -6.52 1.01
C HIS A 54 -10.37 -7.49 1.05
N SER A 55 -9.25 -7.06 1.61
CA SER A 55 -8.11 -7.93 1.80
C SER A 55 -7.61 -7.89 3.24
N GLN A 56 -7.16 -9.03 3.73
CA GLN A 56 -6.50 -9.17 5.02
C GLN A 56 -5.20 -9.92 4.83
N MET A 57 -4.14 -9.41 5.45
CA MET A 57 -2.83 -10.03 5.42
C MET A 57 -2.19 -9.97 6.79
N ARG A 58 -1.48 -11.03 7.15
CA ARG A 58 -0.56 -11.04 8.29
C ARG A 58 0.85 -11.25 7.75
N VAL A 59 1.72 -10.28 8.01
CA VAL A 59 3.07 -10.25 7.48
C VAL A 59 4.05 -10.19 8.64
N ALA A 60 4.98 -11.14 8.68
CA ALA A 60 6.07 -11.18 9.64
C ALA A 60 7.36 -10.70 9.02
N TYR A 61 8.09 -9.87 9.75
CA TYR A 61 9.39 -9.34 9.36
C TYR A 61 10.42 -9.77 10.39
N THR A 62 11.60 -10.14 9.93
CA THR A 62 12.80 -10.30 10.77
C THR A 62 13.95 -9.55 10.14
N PHE A 63 14.78 -8.93 10.97
CA PHE A 63 15.90 -8.12 10.50
C PHE A 63 17.22 -8.72 10.96
N GLY A 64 18.23 -8.65 10.10
CA GLY A 64 19.62 -8.93 10.45
C GLY A 64 20.25 -7.76 11.21
N LYS A 65 21.53 -7.93 11.57
CA LYS A 65 22.32 -6.83 12.15
C LYS A 65 22.47 -5.73 11.10
N GLU A 66 22.27 -4.48 11.53
CA GLU A 66 22.49 -3.30 10.68
C GLU A 66 23.97 -3.25 10.25
N ASP A 67 24.17 -3.01 8.98
CA ASP A 67 25.46 -2.69 8.37
C ASP A 67 25.29 -1.52 7.39
N LYS A 68 26.09 -0.47 7.54
CA LYS A 68 26.09 0.72 6.67
C LYS A 68 24.69 1.33 6.45
N LEU A 69 23.91 1.47 7.53
CA LEU A 69 22.56 2.01 7.55
C LEU A 69 21.53 1.15 6.80
N ILE A 70 21.80 -0.13 6.61
CA ILE A 70 20.94 -1.10 5.95
C ILE A 70 20.71 -2.30 6.87
N TYR A 71 19.47 -2.75 6.96
CA TYR A 71 19.06 -3.99 7.60
C TYR A 71 18.81 -5.06 6.55
N PRO A 72 19.52 -6.21 6.56
CA PRO A 72 19.01 -7.40 5.88
C PRO A 72 17.64 -7.74 6.42
N MET A 73 16.68 -7.98 5.55
CA MET A 73 15.28 -8.21 5.91
C MET A 73 14.81 -9.55 5.35
N THR A 74 14.04 -10.29 6.15
CA THR A 74 13.24 -11.41 5.69
C THR A 74 11.78 -11.12 6.01
N LEU A 75 10.92 -11.25 5.00
CA LEU A 75 9.49 -11.06 5.07
C LEU A 75 8.79 -12.41 4.79
N ARG A 76 7.71 -12.71 5.52
CA ARG A 76 6.85 -13.88 5.30
C ARG A 76 5.40 -13.46 5.41
N TYR A 77 4.58 -13.93 4.47
CA TYR A 77 3.13 -13.89 4.62
C TYR A 77 2.69 -15.07 5.48
N GLU A 78 2.03 -14.81 6.58
CA GLU A 78 1.49 -15.84 7.48
C GLU A 78 0.01 -16.10 7.21
N GLU A 79 -0.72 -15.07 6.79
CA GLU A 79 -2.13 -15.14 6.43
C GLU A 79 -2.41 -14.23 5.24
N VAL A 80 -3.26 -14.66 4.33
CA VAL A 80 -3.77 -13.87 3.22
C VAL A 80 -5.22 -14.26 2.96
N SER A 81 -6.09 -13.26 2.84
CA SER A 81 -7.47 -13.40 2.41
C SER A 81 -7.84 -12.27 1.47
N LEU A 82 -8.53 -12.58 0.40
CA LEU A 82 -9.04 -11.64 -0.58
C LEU A 82 -10.50 -11.94 -0.88
N GLU A 83 -11.34 -10.94 -0.74
CA GLU A 83 -12.75 -10.97 -1.11
C GLU A 83 -13.01 -9.86 -2.13
N VAL A 84 -13.67 -10.20 -3.24
CA VAL A 84 -14.03 -9.23 -4.28
C VAL A 84 -15.48 -9.46 -4.67
N ALA A 85 -16.26 -8.39 -4.66
CA ALA A 85 -17.64 -8.38 -5.15
C ALA A 85 -17.79 -7.30 -6.21
N THR A 86 -18.41 -7.66 -7.32
CA THR A 86 -18.69 -6.72 -8.43
C THR A 86 -20.18 -6.69 -8.70
N LYS A 87 -20.72 -5.47 -8.84
CA LYS A 87 -22.12 -5.23 -9.24
C LYS A 87 -22.15 -4.46 -10.56
N VAL A 88 -23.01 -4.90 -11.46
CA VAL A 88 -23.27 -4.22 -12.71
C VAL A 88 -24.74 -3.76 -12.70
N ASN A 89 -24.97 -2.45 -12.76
CA ASN A 89 -26.30 -1.84 -12.60
C ASN A 89 -27.04 -2.35 -11.36
N GLY A 90 -26.32 -2.52 -10.25
CA GLY A 90 -26.87 -2.99 -8.95
C GLY A 90 -27.04 -4.51 -8.84
N LYS A 91 -26.86 -5.28 -9.90
CA LYS A 91 -26.94 -6.75 -9.89
C LYS A 91 -25.56 -7.35 -9.64
N GLU A 92 -25.46 -8.31 -8.74
CA GLU A 92 -24.19 -9.00 -8.47
C GLU A 92 -23.74 -9.83 -9.67
N MET A 93 -22.46 -9.73 -9.98
CA MET A 93 -21.81 -10.58 -10.97
C MET A 93 -21.24 -11.82 -10.27
N PRO A 94 -21.53 -13.04 -10.78
CA PRO A 94 -21.03 -14.27 -10.19
C PRO A 94 -19.54 -14.48 -10.50
N LEU A 95 -18.68 -13.67 -9.87
CA LEU A 95 -17.22 -13.85 -9.93
C LEU A 95 -16.68 -14.71 -8.77
N GLU A 96 -17.55 -15.41 -8.06
CA GLU A 96 -17.26 -16.11 -6.80
C GLU A 96 -16.08 -17.08 -6.87
N LYS A 97 -15.87 -17.72 -8.04
CA LYS A 97 -14.79 -18.71 -8.21
C LYS A 97 -13.39 -18.05 -8.27
N ILE A 98 -13.27 -16.87 -8.87
CA ILE A 98 -11.96 -16.23 -9.07
C ILE A 98 -11.29 -15.87 -7.72
N PRO A 99 -11.96 -15.17 -6.76
CA PRO A 99 -11.38 -14.94 -5.44
C PRO A 99 -11.04 -16.23 -4.70
N GLN A 100 -11.86 -17.27 -4.81
CA GLN A 100 -11.57 -18.57 -4.20
C GLN A 100 -10.30 -19.21 -4.77
N TYR A 101 -10.13 -19.20 -6.09
CA TYR A 101 -8.93 -19.69 -6.75
C TYR A 101 -7.71 -18.84 -6.41
N THR A 102 -7.86 -17.53 -6.34
CA THR A 102 -6.79 -16.60 -5.93
C THR A 102 -6.35 -16.88 -4.49
N ASN A 103 -7.28 -17.02 -3.55
CA ASN A 103 -6.98 -17.38 -2.17
C ASN A 103 -6.32 -18.76 -2.06
N GLN A 104 -6.74 -19.72 -2.89
CA GLN A 104 -6.15 -21.04 -2.92
C GLN A 104 -4.71 -21.01 -3.44
N ALA A 105 -4.44 -20.25 -4.50
CA ALA A 105 -3.09 -20.06 -5.03
C ALA A 105 -2.22 -19.26 -4.04
N ALA A 106 -2.77 -18.22 -3.41
CA ALA A 106 -2.05 -17.41 -2.42
C ALA A 106 -1.55 -18.23 -1.22
N LYS A 107 -2.21 -19.35 -0.86
CA LYS A 107 -1.72 -20.26 0.19
C LYS A 107 -0.34 -20.84 -0.11
N GLU A 108 0.02 -21.00 -1.37
CA GLU A 108 1.35 -21.47 -1.78
C GLU A 108 2.45 -20.42 -1.55
N LEU A 109 2.05 -19.16 -1.33
CA LEU A 109 2.96 -18.06 -1.00
C LEU A 109 3.18 -17.93 0.52
N LEU A 110 2.32 -18.57 1.34
CA LEU A 110 2.44 -18.50 2.79
C LEU A 110 3.72 -19.16 3.25
N GLU A 111 4.29 -18.64 4.34
CA GLU A 111 5.51 -19.13 4.98
C GLU A 111 6.78 -19.12 4.09
N GLN A 112 6.68 -18.72 2.83
CA GLN A 112 7.84 -18.58 1.97
C GLN A 112 8.64 -17.35 2.37
N PRO A 113 9.93 -17.48 2.73
CA PRO A 113 10.75 -16.34 3.08
C PRO A 113 11.11 -15.53 1.83
N LEU A 114 10.83 -14.25 1.85
CA LEU A 114 11.27 -13.26 0.88
C LEU A 114 12.39 -12.45 1.49
N LYS A 115 13.55 -12.41 0.87
CA LYS A 115 14.68 -11.64 1.34
C LYS A 115 14.70 -10.26 0.72
N GLY A 116 15.18 -9.30 1.48
CA GLY A 116 15.32 -7.92 1.03
C GLY A 116 16.26 -7.13 1.90
N GLU A 117 16.31 -5.85 1.65
CA GLU A 117 17.13 -4.88 2.36
C GLU A 117 16.30 -3.63 2.65
N LEU A 118 16.31 -3.19 3.91
CA LEU A 118 15.63 -2.01 4.40
C LEU A 118 16.65 -1.00 4.94
N SER A 119 16.62 0.24 4.48
CA SER A 119 17.46 1.28 5.06
C SER A 119 16.95 1.72 6.43
N THR A 120 17.81 2.30 7.27
CA THR A 120 17.41 2.91 8.54
C THR A 120 16.40 4.06 8.39
N LYS A 121 16.20 4.59 7.19
CA LYS A 121 15.18 5.59 6.86
C LYS A 121 13.91 4.96 6.24
N GLY A 122 13.73 3.65 6.36
CA GLY A 122 12.53 2.95 5.92
C GLY A 122 12.43 2.71 4.41
N LYS A 123 13.47 3.02 3.64
CA LYS A 123 13.46 2.78 2.20
C LYS A 123 13.81 1.32 1.90
N ILE A 124 12.97 0.64 1.11
CA ILE A 124 13.30 -0.65 0.53
C ILE A 124 14.43 -0.44 -0.50
N VAL A 125 15.59 -1.00 -0.22
CA VAL A 125 16.77 -0.92 -1.09
C VAL A 125 16.73 -2.02 -2.13
N LYS A 126 16.35 -3.23 -1.71
CA LYS A 126 16.25 -4.42 -2.54
C LYS A 126 15.19 -5.37 -2.01
N ILE A 127 14.55 -6.12 -2.89
CA ILE A 127 13.69 -7.25 -2.55
C ILE A 127 13.85 -8.34 -3.62
N GLU A 128 13.76 -9.60 -3.22
CA GLU A 128 13.78 -10.73 -4.15
C GLU A 128 12.53 -10.71 -5.06
N PRO A 129 12.67 -11.09 -6.34
CA PRO A 129 11.53 -11.16 -7.25
C PRO A 129 10.45 -12.14 -6.74
N LEU A 130 9.19 -11.71 -6.76
CA LEU A 130 8.06 -12.57 -6.39
C LEU A 130 7.51 -13.38 -7.56
N GLN A 131 7.83 -13.02 -8.79
CA GLN A 131 7.31 -13.69 -9.98
C GLN A 131 7.51 -15.22 -9.96
N PRO A 132 8.69 -15.78 -9.57
CA PRO A 132 8.85 -17.23 -9.49
C PRO A 132 7.95 -17.90 -8.44
N LEU A 133 7.55 -17.16 -7.38
CA LEU A 133 6.60 -17.64 -6.37
C LEU A 133 5.19 -17.68 -6.94
N ILE A 134 4.77 -16.63 -7.62
CA ILE A 134 3.46 -16.53 -8.28
C ILE A 134 3.30 -17.65 -9.31
N GLU A 135 4.32 -17.89 -10.14
CA GLU A 135 4.29 -18.98 -11.12
C GLU A 135 4.15 -20.36 -10.46
N ARG A 136 4.84 -20.60 -9.34
CA ARG A 136 4.69 -21.85 -8.57
C ARG A 136 3.28 -21.98 -8.00
N ALA A 137 2.71 -20.91 -7.46
CA ALA A 137 1.36 -20.89 -6.93
C ALA A 137 0.32 -21.20 -8.02
N MET A 138 0.47 -20.62 -9.20
CA MET A 138 -0.39 -20.90 -10.35
C MET A 138 -0.30 -22.36 -10.80
N LYS A 139 0.92 -22.92 -10.92
CA LYS A 139 1.12 -24.33 -11.26
C LYS A 139 0.51 -25.27 -10.23
N ALA A 140 0.63 -24.96 -8.93
CA ALA A 140 0.03 -25.76 -7.87
C ALA A 140 -1.51 -25.72 -7.94
N LEU A 141 -2.09 -24.55 -8.18
CA LEU A 141 -3.53 -24.38 -8.38
C LEU A 141 -4.02 -25.19 -9.58
N GLU A 142 -3.36 -25.07 -10.75
CA GLU A 142 -3.71 -25.80 -11.97
C GLU A 142 -3.67 -27.32 -11.74
N LYS A 143 -2.63 -27.83 -11.12
CA LYS A 143 -2.50 -29.26 -10.80
C LYS A 143 -3.62 -29.76 -9.88
N LYS A 144 -4.08 -28.91 -8.95
CA LYS A 144 -5.18 -29.26 -8.04
C LYS A 144 -6.52 -29.23 -8.76
N GLN A 145 -6.77 -28.21 -9.57
CA GLN A 145 -8.05 -28.05 -10.30
C GLN A 145 -8.17 -29.05 -11.46
N ALA A 146 -7.07 -29.49 -12.06
CA ALA A 146 -7.10 -30.53 -13.12
C ALA A 146 -7.76 -31.85 -12.67
N LYS A 147 -7.81 -32.11 -11.35
CA LYS A 147 -8.45 -33.31 -10.77
C LYS A 147 -9.96 -33.17 -10.58
N THR A 148 -10.51 -31.97 -10.65
CA THR A 148 -11.92 -31.68 -10.40
C THR A 148 -12.54 -30.95 -11.60
N THR A 149 -12.29 -29.67 -11.74
CA THR A 149 -12.75 -28.84 -12.84
C THR A 149 -11.58 -28.00 -13.31
N PRO A 150 -10.99 -28.31 -14.49
CA PRO A 150 -9.88 -27.53 -15.03
C PRO A 150 -10.24 -26.07 -15.18
N LEU A 151 -9.29 -25.18 -14.85
CA LEU A 151 -9.44 -23.73 -15.02
C LEU A 151 -9.55 -23.38 -16.51
N THR A 152 -10.49 -22.56 -16.87
CA THR A 152 -10.55 -21.95 -18.21
C THR A 152 -9.36 -20.98 -18.41
N PRO A 153 -8.98 -20.65 -19.64
CA PRO A 153 -7.96 -19.62 -19.92
C PRO A 153 -8.28 -18.28 -19.27
N PHE A 154 -9.55 -17.88 -19.27
CA PHE A 154 -10.02 -16.65 -18.63
C PHE A 154 -9.79 -16.69 -17.09
N GLU A 155 -10.22 -17.77 -16.43
CA GLU A 155 -10.01 -17.92 -14.97
C GLU A 155 -8.53 -17.90 -14.60
N LYS A 156 -7.67 -18.58 -15.37
CA LYS A 156 -6.20 -18.54 -15.15
C LYS A 156 -5.67 -17.13 -15.22
N GLN A 157 -6.02 -16.39 -16.28
CA GLN A 157 -5.60 -15.02 -16.48
C GLN A 157 -6.07 -14.11 -15.33
N GLN A 158 -7.33 -14.23 -14.91
CA GLN A 158 -7.88 -13.42 -13.82
C GLN A 158 -7.20 -13.72 -12.47
N VAL A 159 -6.98 -14.99 -12.13
CA VAL A 159 -6.28 -15.38 -10.91
C VAL A 159 -4.84 -14.86 -10.93
N GLN A 160 -4.13 -15.02 -12.04
CA GLN A 160 -2.77 -14.51 -12.17
C GLN A 160 -2.71 -13.00 -12.00
N MET A 161 -3.62 -12.24 -12.66
CA MET A 161 -3.70 -10.78 -12.52
C MET A 161 -3.97 -10.36 -11.07
N GLN A 162 -4.85 -11.07 -10.34
CA GLN A 162 -5.11 -10.77 -8.94
C GLN A 162 -3.90 -11.05 -8.04
N LEU A 163 -3.18 -12.16 -8.28
CA LEU A 163 -1.95 -12.48 -7.56
C LEU A 163 -0.86 -11.43 -7.83
N GLU A 164 -0.66 -11.05 -9.08
CA GLU A 164 0.32 -10.02 -9.47
C GLU A 164 -0.05 -8.66 -8.88
N ALA A 165 -1.32 -8.29 -8.90
CA ALA A 165 -1.80 -7.05 -8.28
C ALA A 165 -1.56 -7.03 -6.76
N ALA A 166 -1.73 -8.16 -6.08
CA ALA A 166 -1.56 -8.26 -4.63
C ALA A 166 -0.09 -8.45 -4.21
N PHE A 167 0.71 -9.17 -5.01
CA PHE A 167 2.04 -9.67 -4.63
C PHE A 167 3.16 -9.32 -5.61
N SER A 168 2.97 -8.40 -6.57
CA SER A 168 4.08 -7.98 -7.41
C SER A 168 5.16 -7.27 -6.59
N GLU A 169 6.39 -7.29 -7.09
CA GLU A 169 7.50 -6.55 -6.49
C GLU A 169 7.16 -5.06 -6.38
N VAL A 170 6.53 -4.50 -7.41
CA VAL A 170 6.12 -3.09 -7.44
C VAL A 170 5.06 -2.80 -6.39
N THR A 171 4.04 -3.66 -6.26
CA THR A 171 3.00 -3.54 -5.23
C THR A 171 3.60 -3.65 -3.84
N LEU A 172 4.45 -4.63 -3.61
CA LEU A 172 5.10 -4.82 -2.32
C LEU A 172 6.01 -3.64 -1.98
N GLN A 173 6.85 -3.18 -2.92
CA GLN A 173 7.68 -2.00 -2.72
C GLN A 173 6.83 -0.74 -2.47
N SER A 174 5.75 -0.55 -3.21
CA SER A 174 4.85 0.60 -3.03
C SER A 174 4.16 0.56 -1.68
N ASN A 175 3.61 -0.59 -1.29
CA ASN A 175 2.93 -0.75 -0.01
C ASN A 175 3.89 -0.52 1.17
N LEU A 176 5.07 -1.12 1.14
CA LEU A 176 6.09 -0.93 2.17
C LEU A 176 6.68 0.49 2.14
N ALA A 177 6.93 1.05 0.95
CA ALA A 177 7.45 2.41 0.83
C ALA A 177 6.46 3.45 1.35
N ASN A 178 5.19 3.31 1.04
CA ASN A 178 4.15 4.24 1.51
C ASN A 178 3.98 4.23 3.03
N VAL A 179 4.42 3.17 3.69
CA VAL A 179 4.30 3.00 5.13
C VAL A 179 5.62 3.22 5.86
N LEU A 180 6.76 2.80 5.28
CA LEU A 180 8.08 2.85 5.93
C LEU A 180 8.95 4.01 5.44
N SER A 181 8.85 4.42 4.16
CA SER A 181 9.69 5.49 3.59
C SER A 181 9.18 6.90 3.92
N ILE A 182 8.52 7.05 5.05
CA ILE A 182 7.95 8.32 5.53
C ILE A 182 8.91 9.10 6.44
N LEU A 183 10.01 8.47 6.86
CA LEU A 183 10.89 9.01 7.88
C LEU A 183 11.78 10.12 7.32
N PRO A 184 11.88 11.28 8.01
CA PRO A 184 12.69 12.41 7.56
C PRO A 184 14.18 12.08 7.63
N ARG A 185 14.98 12.79 6.85
CA ARG A 185 16.45 12.68 6.91
C ARG A 185 17.04 13.37 8.15
N GLN A 186 16.42 14.48 8.55
CA GLN A 186 16.83 15.31 9.68
C GLN A 186 16.10 14.94 10.97
N ARG A 187 16.62 15.37 12.10
CA ARG A 187 15.91 15.30 13.37
C ARG A 187 14.75 16.28 13.36
N VAL A 188 13.66 15.94 14.02
CA VAL A 188 12.43 16.74 14.08
C VAL A 188 11.95 16.90 15.52
N MET A 189 11.27 17.99 15.78
CA MET A 189 10.55 18.24 17.04
C MET A 189 9.06 18.03 16.83
N VAL A 190 8.31 17.88 17.93
CA VAL A 190 6.84 17.92 17.87
C VAL A 190 6.38 19.24 17.27
N GLY A 191 5.51 19.19 16.28
CA GLY A 191 5.05 20.31 15.48
C GLY A 191 5.79 20.45 14.14
N ASP A 192 6.98 19.87 13.98
CA ASP A 192 7.72 19.96 12.73
C ASP A 192 7.07 19.11 11.63
N SER A 193 7.17 19.63 10.41
CA SER A 193 6.66 18.98 9.20
C SER A 193 7.78 18.74 8.19
N TRP A 194 7.62 17.70 7.37
CA TRP A 194 8.52 17.38 6.26
C TRP A 194 7.74 16.81 5.08
N GLU A 195 8.29 16.91 3.89
CA GLU A 195 7.68 16.40 2.66
C GLU A 195 8.41 15.13 2.18
N ILE A 196 7.64 14.15 1.77
CA ILE A 196 8.13 12.94 1.09
C ILE A 196 7.45 12.85 -0.28
N SER A 197 8.27 12.70 -1.31
CA SER A 197 7.79 12.40 -2.67
C SER A 197 7.80 10.88 -2.87
N SER A 198 6.70 10.36 -3.36
CA SER A 198 6.50 8.94 -3.67
C SER A 198 5.61 8.77 -4.90
N PHE A 199 5.16 7.57 -5.16
CA PHE A 199 4.20 7.27 -6.23
C PHE A 199 2.97 6.63 -5.63
N LEU A 200 1.79 7.10 -6.04
CA LEU A 200 0.52 6.43 -5.78
C LEU A 200 0.45 5.10 -6.55
N SER A 201 0.88 5.13 -7.81
CA SER A 201 1.13 3.98 -8.67
C SER A 201 2.38 4.24 -9.49
N LYS A 202 3.34 3.32 -9.41
CA LYS A 202 4.55 3.37 -10.24
C LYS A 202 4.25 3.00 -11.68
N GLU A 203 3.37 2.02 -11.89
CA GLU A 203 2.95 1.57 -13.22
C GLU A 203 2.27 2.69 -13.99
N MET A 204 1.43 3.47 -13.31
CA MET A 204 0.72 4.60 -13.89
C MET A 204 1.52 5.90 -13.83
N ASN A 205 2.74 5.86 -13.25
CA ASN A 205 3.59 7.04 -13.05
C ASN A 205 2.86 8.22 -12.39
N VAL A 206 2.08 7.94 -11.33
CA VAL A 206 1.35 8.96 -10.55
C VAL A 206 2.19 9.40 -9.36
N PRO A 207 2.96 10.49 -9.48
CA PRO A 207 3.72 11.03 -8.36
C PRO A 207 2.78 11.66 -7.35
N ILE A 208 3.11 11.51 -6.06
CA ILE A 208 2.45 12.20 -4.97
C ILE A 208 3.47 12.83 -4.03
N LYS A 209 3.07 13.93 -3.42
CA LYS A 209 3.80 14.58 -2.36
C LYS A 209 2.97 14.54 -1.09
N THR A 210 3.52 13.96 -0.06
CA THR A 210 2.87 13.85 1.24
C THR A 210 3.59 14.74 2.24
N GLN A 211 2.86 15.64 2.85
CA GLN A 211 3.34 16.42 3.98
C GLN A 211 3.06 15.65 5.27
N TYR A 212 4.09 15.28 5.98
CA TYR A 212 4.01 14.63 7.28
C TYR A 212 4.30 15.65 8.39
N THR A 213 3.67 15.45 9.55
CA THR A 213 3.87 16.27 10.76
C THR A 213 4.02 15.34 11.95
N LEU A 214 5.05 15.54 12.78
CA LEU A 214 5.16 14.89 14.09
C LEU A 214 4.22 15.62 15.05
N VAL A 215 3.05 15.05 15.30
CA VAL A 215 1.99 15.70 16.10
C VAL A 215 2.26 15.54 17.58
N GLU A 216 2.79 14.39 18.00
CA GLU A 216 2.93 14.05 19.41
C GLU A 216 4.06 13.05 19.65
N ALA A 217 4.68 13.15 20.82
CA ALA A 217 5.66 12.22 21.34
C ALA A 217 5.38 11.97 22.82
N ARG A 218 4.72 10.85 23.14
CA ARG A 218 4.40 10.47 24.53
C ARG A 218 4.29 8.96 24.71
N GLU A 219 4.36 8.52 25.96
CA GLU A 219 4.08 7.15 26.39
C GLU A 219 4.82 6.07 25.57
N GLY A 220 6.03 6.39 25.13
CA GLY A 220 6.82 5.45 24.31
C GLY A 220 6.38 5.32 22.86
N GLN A 221 5.52 6.22 22.38
CA GLN A 221 5.04 6.27 21.01
C GLN A 221 5.23 7.65 20.37
N LEU A 222 5.25 7.68 19.05
CA LEU A 222 5.32 8.88 18.23
C LEU A 222 4.12 8.88 17.30
N HIS A 223 3.35 9.97 17.32
CA HIS A 223 2.19 10.16 16.45
C HIS A 223 2.54 11.06 15.28
N ILE A 224 2.35 10.57 14.07
CA ILE A 224 2.62 11.29 12.83
C ILE A 224 1.34 11.34 12.01
N GLN A 225 1.01 12.51 11.49
CA GLN A 225 -0.05 12.68 10.50
C GLN A 225 0.54 13.03 9.14
N GLY A 226 -0.06 12.50 8.08
CA GLY A 226 0.32 12.77 6.71
C GLY A 226 -0.87 13.20 5.86
N LYS A 227 -0.66 14.16 4.96
CA LYS A 227 -1.66 14.60 3.98
C LYS A 227 -1.06 14.73 2.60
N SER A 228 -1.78 14.24 1.60
CA SER A 228 -1.42 14.40 0.19
C SER A 228 -2.61 14.93 -0.59
N LEU A 229 -2.34 15.84 -1.52
CA LEU A 229 -3.29 16.21 -2.57
C LEU A 229 -2.79 15.61 -3.88
N ILE A 230 -3.70 15.01 -4.62
CA ILE A 230 -3.42 14.36 -5.90
C ILE A 230 -4.13 15.15 -6.97
N ALA A 231 -3.37 15.58 -7.97
CA ALA A 231 -3.89 16.14 -9.21
C ALA A 231 -2.92 15.77 -10.32
N THR A 232 -3.40 15.05 -11.32
CA THR A 232 -2.57 14.69 -12.48
C THR A 232 -3.07 15.42 -13.71
N ASP A 233 -2.16 15.87 -14.54
CA ASP A 233 -2.45 16.14 -15.93
C ASP A 233 -2.76 14.83 -16.65
N LYS A 234 -3.26 14.91 -17.90
CA LYS A 234 -3.55 13.72 -18.70
C LYS A 234 -2.28 12.89 -18.89
N GLN A 235 -2.24 11.72 -18.26
CA GLN A 235 -1.12 10.77 -18.32
C GLN A 235 -1.42 9.67 -19.33
N LYS A 236 -0.40 9.24 -20.06
CA LYS A 236 -0.46 8.11 -20.99
C LYS A 236 0.18 6.88 -20.38
N VAL A 237 -0.54 5.79 -20.34
CA VAL A 237 -0.06 4.48 -19.88
C VAL A 237 -0.26 3.45 -20.98
N ILE A 238 0.68 2.53 -21.10
CA ILE A 238 0.58 1.39 -22.01
C ILE A 238 0.13 0.18 -21.19
N LEU A 239 -1.03 -0.37 -21.54
CA LEU A 239 -1.49 -1.62 -20.95
C LEU A 239 -0.72 -2.82 -21.52
N GLN A 240 -0.72 -3.95 -20.82
CA GLN A 240 0.00 -5.18 -21.20
C GLN A 240 -0.32 -5.69 -22.62
N GLN A 241 -1.46 -5.31 -23.16
CA GLN A 241 -1.91 -5.69 -24.53
C GLN A 241 -1.52 -4.67 -25.61
N GLY A 242 -0.65 -3.70 -25.30
CA GLY A 242 -0.25 -2.65 -26.23
C GLY A 242 -1.28 -1.56 -26.43
N GLN A 243 -2.42 -1.58 -25.74
CA GLN A 243 -3.41 -0.51 -25.78
C GLN A 243 -2.92 0.70 -24.97
N TYR A 244 -3.16 1.89 -25.51
CA TYR A 244 -2.92 3.12 -24.80
C TYR A 244 -4.14 3.52 -24.00
N VAL A 245 -3.88 3.91 -22.76
CA VAL A 245 -4.89 4.47 -21.87
C VAL A 245 -4.41 5.81 -21.38
N PHE A 246 -5.24 6.82 -21.50
CA PHE A 246 -5.02 8.12 -20.91
C PHE A 246 -5.88 8.24 -19.66
N PHE A 247 -5.34 8.83 -18.62
CA PHE A 247 -6.13 9.09 -17.44
C PHE A 247 -5.82 10.46 -16.84
N THR A 248 -6.81 11.02 -16.17
CA THR A 248 -6.69 12.14 -15.26
C THR A 248 -7.25 11.73 -13.92
N MET A 249 -6.65 12.16 -12.83
CA MET A 249 -7.22 11.92 -11.52
C MET A 249 -6.93 13.07 -10.57
N LYS A 250 -7.82 13.22 -9.59
CA LYS A 250 -7.66 14.10 -8.44
C LYS A 250 -8.20 13.46 -7.19
N GLY A 251 -7.67 13.85 -6.06
CA GLY A 251 -8.11 13.31 -4.78
C GLY A 251 -7.18 13.69 -3.65
N GLN A 252 -7.32 12.96 -2.56
CA GLN A 252 -6.52 13.16 -1.35
C GLN A 252 -6.22 11.83 -0.67
N VAL A 253 -5.15 11.85 0.11
CA VAL A 253 -4.80 10.78 1.05
C VAL A 253 -4.57 11.41 2.42
N ASP A 254 -5.25 10.89 3.44
CA ASP A 254 -5.03 11.24 4.84
C ASP A 254 -4.42 10.03 5.55
N ILE A 255 -3.35 10.25 6.29
CA ILE A 255 -2.59 9.22 6.99
C ILE A 255 -2.53 9.56 8.47
N ASP A 256 -2.82 8.58 9.32
CA ASP A 256 -2.64 8.62 10.76
C ASP A 256 -1.74 7.44 11.16
N LEU A 257 -0.62 7.72 11.84
CA LEU A 257 0.45 6.74 12.04
C LEU A 257 1.04 6.86 13.44
N TRP A 258 1.20 5.72 14.11
CA TRP A 258 1.85 5.58 15.40
C TRP A 258 3.08 4.69 15.29
N LEU A 259 4.22 5.20 15.73
CA LEU A 259 5.49 4.48 15.79
C LEU A 259 5.86 4.16 17.23
N ASP A 260 6.51 3.05 17.45
CA ASP A 260 7.23 2.79 18.70
C ASP A 260 8.41 3.79 18.85
N ALA A 261 8.51 4.46 19.98
CA ALA A 261 9.49 5.53 20.17
C ALA A 261 10.95 5.02 20.20
N LYS A 262 11.20 3.74 20.47
CA LYS A 262 12.54 3.15 20.50
C LYS A 262 12.96 2.65 19.12
N THR A 263 12.14 1.78 18.52
CA THR A 263 12.45 1.12 17.25
C THR A 263 12.08 1.96 16.04
N LYS A 264 11.15 2.91 16.18
CA LYS A 264 10.49 3.65 15.11
C LYS A 264 9.70 2.76 14.17
N TRP A 265 9.43 1.50 14.59
CA TRP A 265 8.59 0.58 13.86
C TRP A 265 7.12 0.97 14.02
N ILE A 266 6.31 0.65 13.00
CA ILE A 266 4.90 0.99 13.00
C ILE A 266 4.16 0.12 14.01
N VAL A 267 3.42 0.76 14.92
CA VAL A 267 2.52 0.13 15.86
C VAL A 267 1.10 0.07 15.29
N LYS A 268 0.69 1.18 14.69
CA LYS A 268 -0.62 1.34 14.07
C LYS A 268 -0.56 2.36 12.95
N ALA A 269 -1.27 2.10 11.87
CA ALA A 269 -1.49 3.09 10.82
C ALA A 269 -2.90 2.99 10.24
N THR A 270 -3.43 4.12 9.81
CA THR A 270 -4.64 4.21 8.98
C THR A 270 -4.36 5.15 7.83
N ALA A 271 -4.65 4.72 6.62
CA ALA A 271 -4.62 5.56 5.43
C ALA A 271 -6.01 5.57 4.80
N LEU A 272 -6.55 6.76 4.59
CA LEU A 272 -7.83 6.98 3.90
C LEU A 272 -7.53 7.69 2.58
N GLN A 273 -8.04 7.15 1.49
CA GLN A 273 -7.84 7.69 0.16
C GLN A 273 -9.19 7.88 -0.53
N ALA A 274 -9.37 9.02 -1.17
CA ALA A 274 -10.50 9.30 -2.03
C ALA A 274 -9.99 9.85 -3.35
N LEU A 275 -10.31 9.17 -4.45
CA LEU A 275 -9.89 9.51 -5.80
C LEU A 275 -11.10 9.61 -6.72
N LYS A 276 -11.01 10.51 -7.68
CA LYS A 276 -11.93 10.57 -8.81
C LYS A 276 -11.20 11.01 -10.07
N GLY A 277 -11.67 10.54 -11.21
CA GLY A 277 -11.03 10.87 -12.47
C GLY A 277 -11.73 10.24 -13.65
N GLU A 278 -11.01 10.24 -14.74
CA GLU A 278 -11.46 9.69 -16.02
C GLU A 278 -10.35 8.88 -16.64
N THR A 279 -10.71 7.77 -17.22
CA THR A 279 -9.84 6.95 -18.05
C THR A 279 -10.36 7.04 -19.49
N GLU A 280 -9.51 7.36 -20.44
CA GLU A 280 -9.80 7.35 -21.87
C GLU A 280 -9.03 6.21 -22.51
N VAL A 281 -9.73 5.24 -23.06
CA VAL A 281 -9.14 4.12 -23.82
C VAL A 281 -9.00 4.56 -25.26
N GLU A 282 -7.80 4.52 -25.83
CA GLU A 282 -7.59 4.87 -27.23
C GLU A 282 -8.42 3.97 -28.12
N GLY A 283 -9.19 4.59 -29.03
CA GLY A 283 -10.02 3.85 -29.99
C GLY A 283 -9.14 3.07 -30.98
N ASP A 284 -9.68 2.01 -31.55
CA ASP A 284 -9.05 1.27 -32.65
C ASP A 284 -8.64 2.22 -33.79
N LEU A 285 -7.65 1.85 -34.60
CA LEU A 285 -7.01 2.65 -35.67
C LEU A 285 -7.99 3.29 -36.72
N SER A 286 -9.29 3.14 -36.53
CA SER A 286 -10.38 3.60 -37.41
C SER A 286 -10.99 4.97 -37.03
N HIS A 287 -10.28 5.89 -36.37
CA HIS A 287 -10.76 7.28 -36.14
C HIS A 287 -11.92 7.44 -35.13
N GLN A 288 -12.24 6.47 -34.32
CA GLN A 288 -13.20 6.65 -33.22
C GLN A 288 -12.56 7.38 -32.04
N LYS A 289 -13.24 8.41 -31.51
CA LYS A 289 -12.87 9.02 -30.24
C LYS A 289 -12.74 7.94 -29.16
N GLY A 290 -11.67 7.98 -28.39
CA GLY A 290 -11.48 7.06 -27.28
C GLY A 290 -12.65 7.08 -26.32
N LYS A 291 -12.95 5.93 -25.71
CA LYS A 291 -14.03 5.83 -24.72
C LYS A 291 -13.58 6.46 -23.41
N ILE A 292 -14.36 7.41 -22.90
CA ILE A 292 -14.11 8.04 -21.60
C ILE A 292 -14.88 7.26 -20.54
N ILE A 293 -14.18 6.79 -19.53
CA ILE A 293 -14.71 6.03 -18.40
C ILE A 293 -14.46 6.82 -17.12
N PRO A 294 -15.45 7.55 -16.61
CA PRO A 294 -15.33 8.18 -15.29
C PRO A 294 -15.22 7.13 -14.20
N PHE A 295 -14.42 7.43 -13.19
CA PHE A 295 -14.27 6.58 -12.02
C PHE A 295 -14.22 7.37 -10.72
N GLU A 296 -14.69 6.75 -9.65
CA GLU A 296 -14.48 7.15 -8.27
C GLU A 296 -13.95 5.96 -7.49
N SER A 297 -12.99 6.19 -6.61
CA SER A 297 -12.44 5.15 -5.74
C SER A 297 -12.24 5.68 -4.33
N GLN A 298 -12.61 4.87 -3.37
CA GLN A 298 -12.33 5.09 -1.95
C GLN A 298 -11.58 3.88 -1.43
N SER A 299 -10.54 4.12 -0.65
CA SER A 299 -9.84 3.03 0.03
C SER A 299 -9.52 3.40 1.46
N LYS A 300 -9.52 2.38 2.31
CA LYS A 300 -9.08 2.44 3.70
C LYS A 300 -8.11 1.31 3.94
N ILE A 301 -6.90 1.67 4.37
CA ILE A 301 -5.88 0.70 4.76
C ILE A 301 -5.62 0.87 6.25
N MET A 302 -5.60 -0.24 6.97
CA MET A 302 -5.28 -0.28 8.39
C MET A 302 -4.13 -1.25 8.64
N ILE A 303 -3.19 -0.85 9.47
CA ILE A 303 -2.07 -1.66 9.93
C ILE A 303 -2.08 -1.67 11.44
N ASN A 304 -1.95 -2.86 12.03
CA ASN A 304 -1.80 -3.05 13.47
C ASN A 304 -0.72 -4.12 13.71
N ASN A 305 -0.09 -4.04 14.86
CA ASN A 305 0.80 -5.10 15.36
C ASN A 305 0.00 -6.27 15.94
#